data_3318e7c714ec8e73a441f653aab0f760
#
_entry.id   3318e7c714ec8e73a441f653aab0f760
#
_cell.length_a   1.000
_cell.length_b   1.000
_cell.length_c   1.000
_cell.angle_alpha   90.00
_cell.angle_beta   90.00
_cell.angle_gamma   90.00
#
_symmetry.space_group_name_H-M   'P 1'
#
loop_
_entity.id
_entity.type
_entity.pdbx_description
1 polymer ?
#
loop_
_entity_poly.entity_id
_entity_poly.type
_entity_poly.pdbx_seq_one_letter_code
_entity_poly.pdbx_strand_id
1 'polypeptide(L)'
;MAARLKEKYQTEVRKKIQDQFGIKNPMAVPKIEKVVLNMGMGEAISNAKILDSAVEELATITGQKPIITKAKKSIASFKLREGQAIGAMVTLRGEKMYEFLDRLISTALPRVRDFRGVPSKSFDGRGNYTLGIRDHLIFPEIDITKVDKSKGMNITIVTNAKDDDQARFLLRELGLPFTKQ
;
A
#
# COMPACT_ATOMS: atom_id res chain seq x y z
N MET A 1 -4.38 -13.60 17.50
CA MET A 1 -4.24 -12.27 18.17
C MET A 1 -4.73 -11.22 17.19
N ALA A 2 -5.53 -10.26 17.66
CA ALA A 2 -5.98 -9.16 16.80
C ALA A 2 -4.78 -8.24 16.47
N ALA A 3 -4.73 -7.71 15.25
CA ALA A 3 -3.69 -6.78 14.84
C ALA A 3 -3.76 -5.48 15.68
N ARG A 4 -2.63 -5.03 16.24
CA ARG A 4 -2.52 -3.84 17.10
C ARG A 4 -3.21 -2.61 16.53
N LEU A 5 -3.04 -2.32 15.24
CA LEU A 5 -3.72 -1.20 14.58
C LEU A 5 -5.23 -1.37 14.47
N LYS A 6 -5.73 -2.60 14.37
CA LYS A 6 -7.16 -2.90 14.37
C LYS A 6 -7.78 -2.58 15.72
N GLU A 7 -7.12 -2.99 16.81
CA GLU A 7 -7.55 -2.66 18.17
C GLU A 7 -7.54 -1.14 18.40
N LYS A 8 -6.44 -0.46 18.02
CA LYS A 8 -6.34 0.99 18.10
C LYS A 8 -7.47 1.69 17.34
N TYR A 9 -7.79 1.21 16.14
CA TYR A 9 -8.93 1.75 15.38
C TYR A 9 -10.24 1.61 16.12
N GLN A 10 -10.51 0.45 16.69
CA GLN A 10 -11.78 0.16 17.37
C GLN A 10 -11.94 0.92 18.71
N THR A 11 -10.87 1.04 19.49
CA THR A 11 -10.90 1.62 20.82
C THR A 11 -10.80 3.15 20.84
N GLU A 12 -9.95 3.72 19.97
CA GLU A 12 -9.60 5.13 20.01
C GLU A 12 -10.02 5.89 18.75
N VAL A 13 -9.53 5.45 17.58
CA VAL A 13 -9.61 6.23 16.33
C VAL A 13 -11.06 6.43 15.91
N ARG A 14 -11.88 5.39 16.03
CA ARG A 14 -13.31 5.44 15.69
C ARG A 14 -14.06 6.52 16.44
N LYS A 15 -13.83 6.65 17.75
CA LYS A 15 -14.46 7.67 18.59
C LYS A 15 -14.00 9.07 18.19
N LYS A 16 -12.68 9.26 18.02
CA LYS A 16 -12.12 10.55 17.58
C LYS A 16 -12.68 11.03 16.25
N ILE A 17 -12.89 10.12 15.30
CA ILE A 17 -13.50 10.47 14.00
C ILE A 17 -14.96 10.89 14.18
N GLN A 18 -15.72 10.16 15.00
CA GLN A 18 -17.12 10.50 15.31
C GLN A 18 -17.24 11.90 15.90
N ASP A 19 -16.40 12.22 16.88
CA ASP A 19 -16.41 13.52 17.55
C ASP A 19 -15.96 14.64 16.60
N GLN A 20 -14.90 14.42 15.81
CA GLN A 20 -14.34 15.43 14.89
C GLN A 20 -15.30 15.80 13.76
N PHE A 21 -16.00 14.80 13.19
CA PHE A 21 -16.86 15.00 12.02
C PHE A 21 -18.37 14.95 12.32
N GLY A 22 -18.75 14.82 13.59
CA GLY A 22 -20.14 14.78 14.01
C GLY A 22 -20.93 13.59 13.47
N ILE A 23 -20.29 12.44 13.23
CA ILE A 23 -20.91 11.26 12.63
C ILE A 23 -21.72 10.51 13.70
N LYS A 24 -23.05 10.64 13.66
CA LYS A 24 -23.94 9.98 14.61
C LYS A 24 -24.03 8.46 14.41
N ASN A 25 -23.99 8.00 13.14
CA ASN A 25 -24.10 6.58 12.84
C ASN A 25 -22.74 5.88 12.95
N PRO A 26 -22.56 4.93 13.89
CA PRO A 26 -21.32 4.18 14.04
C PRO A 26 -20.88 3.39 12.79
N MET A 27 -21.81 3.01 11.93
CA MET A 27 -21.53 2.25 10.69
C MET A 27 -21.04 3.15 9.55
N ALA A 28 -21.28 4.47 9.65
CA ALA A 28 -20.84 5.45 8.66
C ALA A 28 -19.42 6.00 8.94
N VAL A 29 -18.79 5.56 10.04
CA VAL A 29 -17.43 6.00 10.40
C VAL A 29 -16.43 5.48 9.38
N PRO A 30 -15.56 6.32 8.83
CA PRO A 30 -14.50 5.92 7.92
C PRO A 30 -13.62 4.80 8.47
N LYS A 31 -13.38 3.80 7.63
CA LYS A 31 -12.49 2.66 7.91
C LYS A 31 -11.68 2.30 6.69
N ILE A 32 -10.56 1.61 6.89
CA ILE A 32 -9.81 1.03 5.79
C ILE A 32 -10.53 -0.24 5.33
N GLU A 33 -10.76 -0.37 4.03
CA GLU A 33 -11.41 -1.54 3.43
C GLU A 33 -10.42 -2.56 2.88
N LYS A 34 -9.38 -2.07 2.21
CA LYS A 34 -8.31 -2.88 1.62
C LYS A 34 -7.04 -2.07 1.43
N VAL A 35 -5.93 -2.78 1.33
CA VAL A 35 -4.65 -2.24 0.87
C VAL A 35 -4.23 -3.02 -0.37
N VAL A 36 -3.90 -2.30 -1.43
CA VAL A 36 -3.45 -2.89 -2.70
C VAL A 36 -2.00 -2.54 -2.90
N LEU A 37 -1.15 -3.55 -3.04
CA LEU A 37 0.23 -3.39 -3.42
C LEU A 37 0.39 -3.76 -4.90
N ASN A 38 1.08 -2.94 -5.65
CA ASN A 38 1.36 -3.18 -7.05
C ASN A 38 2.83 -2.91 -7.38
N MET A 39 3.46 -3.85 -8.06
CA MET A 39 4.78 -3.69 -8.66
C MET A 39 4.65 -3.73 -10.19
N GLY A 40 4.98 -2.61 -10.85
CA GLY A 40 5.05 -2.54 -12.30
C GLY A 40 6.44 -2.93 -12.79
N MET A 41 6.52 -3.97 -13.62
CA MET A 41 7.78 -4.55 -14.10
C MET A 41 7.87 -4.44 -15.63
N GLY A 42 8.18 -3.24 -16.12
CA GLY A 42 8.37 -3.03 -17.58
C GLY A 42 9.48 -3.87 -18.17
N GLU A 43 10.52 -4.17 -17.41
CA GLU A 43 11.65 -5.02 -17.81
C GLU A 43 11.26 -6.51 -17.99
N ALA A 44 10.13 -6.94 -17.44
CA ALA A 44 9.62 -8.30 -17.60
C ALA A 44 9.27 -8.65 -19.06
N ILE A 45 9.09 -7.64 -19.93
CA ILE A 45 8.88 -7.82 -21.36
C ILE A 45 10.08 -8.54 -22.01
N SER A 46 11.30 -8.22 -21.56
CA SER A 46 12.55 -8.82 -22.06
C SER A 46 13.03 -9.99 -21.20
N ASN A 47 12.71 -10.02 -19.91
CA ASN A 47 13.16 -11.05 -18.99
C ASN A 47 12.07 -11.44 -17.99
N ALA A 48 11.40 -12.55 -18.24
CA ALA A 48 10.32 -13.07 -17.39
C ALA A 48 10.79 -13.43 -15.96
N LYS A 49 12.06 -13.83 -15.76
CA LYS A 49 12.60 -14.18 -14.44
C LYS A 49 12.54 -13.04 -13.44
N ILE A 50 12.63 -11.80 -13.92
CA ILE A 50 12.52 -10.60 -13.05
C ILE A 50 11.12 -10.52 -12.42
N LEU A 51 10.10 -10.94 -13.17
CA LEU A 51 8.73 -10.96 -12.66
C LEU A 51 8.53 -12.05 -11.60
N ASP A 52 9.10 -13.23 -11.82
CA ASP A 52 9.01 -14.33 -10.86
C ASP A 52 9.65 -13.94 -9.52
N SER A 53 10.84 -13.33 -9.57
CA SER A 53 11.51 -12.76 -8.39
C SER A 53 10.64 -11.70 -7.70
N ALA A 54 10.00 -10.79 -8.45
CA ALA A 54 9.10 -9.78 -7.88
C ALA A 54 7.87 -10.39 -7.20
N VAL A 55 7.32 -11.47 -7.75
CA VAL A 55 6.20 -12.21 -7.16
C VAL A 55 6.60 -12.86 -5.82
N GLU A 56 7.78 -13.48 -5.76
CA GLU A 56 8.30 -14.08 -4.53
C GLU A 56 8.57 -13.05 -3.45
N GLU A 57 9.22 -11.94 -3.80
CA GLU A 57 9.50 -10.83 -2.89
C GLU A 57 8.20 -10.21 -2.34
N LEU A 58 7.22 -9.96 -3.22
CA LEU A 58 5.93 -9.40 -2.81
C LEU A 58 5.14 -10.39 -1.93
N ALA A 59 5.24 -11.70 -2.20
CA ALA A 59 4.67 -12.73 -1.35
C ALA A 59 5.31 -12.75 0.05
N THR A 60 6.62 -12.58 0.12
CA THR A 60 7.37 -12.50 1.38
C THR A 60 6.96 -11.29 2.21
N ILE A 61 6.83 -10.11 1.58
CA ILE A 61 6.40 -8.86 2.25
C ILE A 61 4.98 -8.99 2.80
N THR A 62 4.07 -9.57 2.03
CA THR A 62 2.63 -9.53 2.33
C THR A 62 2.09 -10.77 3.02
N GLY A 63 2.83 -11.88 2.97
CA GLY A 63 2.36 -13.18 3.45
C GLY A 63 1.17 -13.73 2.64
N GLN A 64 0.98 -13.24 1.40
CA GLN A 64 -0.08 -13.67 0.49
C GLN A 64 0.46 -13.77 -0.94
N LYS A 65 0.07 -14.82 -1.67
CA LYS A 65 0.49 -15.02 -3.06
C LYS A 65 -0.04 -13.90 -3.97
N PRO A 66 0.83 -13.16 -4.67
CA PRO A 66 0.44 -12.12 -5.61
C PRO A 66 -0.20 -12.69 -6.88
N ILE A 67 -0.95 -11.86 -7.57
CA ILE A 67 -1.49 -12.13 -8.89
C ILE A 67 -0.60 -11.44 -9.92
N ILE A 68 -0.22 -12.17 -10.97
CA ILE A 68 0.49 -11.60 -12.12
C ILE A 68 -0.49 -10.77 -12.94
N THR A 69 -0.15 -9.49 -13.15
CA THR A 69 -0.95 -8.59 -13.98
C THR A 69 -0.46 -8.60 -15.43
N LYS A 70 -1.42 -8.70 -16.35
CA LYS A 70 -1.17 -8.78 -17.79
C LYS A 70 -1.59 -7.50 -18.50
N ALA A 71 -0.91 -7.19 -19.59
CA ALA A 71 -1.27 -6.06 -20.44
C ALA A 71 -2.65 -6.24 -21.06
N LYS A 72 -3.48 -5.20 -20.99
CA LYS A 72 -4.84 -5.19 -21.55
C LYS A 72 -4.88 -4.80 -23.02
N LYS A 73 -3.84 -4.12 -23.52
CA LYS A 73 -3.73 -3.62 -24.90
C LYS A 73 -2.29 -3.74 -25.38
N SER A 74 -2.12 -3.94 -26.67
CA SER A 74 -0.80 -3.89 -27.32
C SER A 74 -0.36 -2.44 -27.52
N ILE A 75 0.90 -2.11 -27.19
CA ILE A 75 1.48 -0.77 -27.36
C ILE A 75 2.82 -0.94 -28.07
N ALA A 76 2.87 -0.54 -29.35
CA ALA A 76 4.05 -0.74 -30.20
C ALA A 76 5.30 0.01 -29.70
N SER A 77 5.14 1.23 -29.17
CA SER A 77 6.24 2.05 -28.64
C SER A 77 6.97 1.38 -27.46
N PHE A 78 6.28 0.57 -26.68
CA PHE A 78 6.87 -0.19 -25.58
C PHE A 78 7.18 -1.66 -25.93
N LYS A 79 7.00 -2.07 -27.19
CA LYS A 79 7.12 -3.47 -27.63
C LYS A 79 6.26 -4.43 -26.81
N LEU A 80 5.11 -3.95 -26.32
CA LEU A 80 4.19 -4.65 -25.44
C LEU A 80 3.07 -5.26 -26.27
N ARG A 81 2.80 -6.54 -26.05
CA ARG A 81 1.67 -7.26 -26.64
C ARG A 81 0.59 -7.50 -25.57
N GLU A 82 -0.66 -7.51 -26.00
CA GLU A 82 -1.79 -7.90 -25.15
C GLU A 82 -1.57 -9.29 -24.55
N GLY A 83 -1.93 -9.45 -23.28
CA GLY A 83 -1.73 -10.71 -22.55
C GLY A 83 -0.33 -10.92 -21.97
N GLN A 84 0.67 -10.09 -22.32
CA GLN A 84 2.00 -10.16 -21.71
C GLN A 84 1.96 -9.82 -20.21
N ALA A 85 2.68 -10.59 -19.41
CA ALA A 85 2.84 -10.36 -17.98
C ALA A 85 3.79 -9.19 -17.72
N ILE A 86 3.33 -8.14 -17.04
CA ILE A 86 4.06 -6.88 -16.84
C ILE A 86 4.08 -6.38 -15.41
N GLY A 87 3.54 -7.12 -14.48
CA GLY A 87 3.55 -6.72 -13.07
C GLY A 87 2.98 -7.77 -12.15
N ALA A 88 3.05 -7.47 -10.86
CA ALA A 88 2.47 -8.27 -9.80
C ALA A 88 1.64 -7.39 -8.86
N MET A 89 0.52 -7.91 -8.39
CA MET A 89 -0.39 -7.19 -7.50
C MET A 89 -0.90 -8.10 -6.39
N VAL A 90 -1.07 -7.55 -5.19
CA VAL A 90 -1.73 -8.23 -4.08
C VAL A 90 -2.73 -7.30 -3.41
N THR A 91 -3.86 -7.85 -3.00
CA THR A 91 -4.89 -7.12 -2.23
C THR A 91 -5.00 -7.72 -0.85
N LEU A 92 -4.72 -6.91 0.17
CA LEU A 92 -4.81 -7.29 1.57
C LEU A 92 -6.11 -6.76 2.19
N ARG A 93 -6.76 -7.59 3.01
CA ARG A 93 -7.99 -7.27 3.74
C ARG A 93 -7.92 -7.80 5.17
N GLY A 94 -8.80 -7.30 6.04
CA GLY A 94 -8.94 -7.79 7.40
C GLY A 94 -7.66 -7.66 8.24
N GLU A 95 -7.28 -8.70 8.94
CA GLU A 95 -6.12 -8.67 9.86
C GLU A 95 -4.80 -8.49 9.14
N LYS A 96 -4.58 -9.21 8.04
CA LYS A 96 -3.36 -9.08 7.22
C LYS A 96 -3.13 -7.65 6.73
N MET A 97 -4.19 -6.92 6.42
CA MET A 97 -4.13 -5.52 6.02
C MET A 97 -3.61 -4.64 7.16
N TYR A 98 -4.15 -4.80 8.35
CA TYR A 98 -3.72 -4.00 9.52
C TYR A 98 -2.30 -4.35 9.97
N GLU A 99 -1.92 -5.63 9.93
CA GLU A 99 -0.55 -6.07 10.22
C GLU A 99 0.46 -5.51 9.22
N PHE A 100 0.12 -5.53 7.93
CA PHE A 100 0.96 -4.91 6.90
C PHE A 100 1.11 -3.40 7.12
N LEU A 101 0.02 -2.68 7.41
CA LEU A 101 0.07 -1.25 7.68
C LEU A 101 0.89 -0.92 8.93
N ASP A 102 0.79 -1.73 9.97
CA ASP A 102 1.60 -1.55 11.18
C ASP A 102 3.09 -1.68 10.88
N ARG A 103 3.52 -2.71 10.13
CA ARG A 103 4.91 -2.88 9.69
C ARG A 103 5.36 -1.76 8.76
N LEU A 104 4.50 -1.33 7.84
CA LEU A 104 4.79 -0.21 6.95
C LEU A 104 5.08 1.06 7.75
N ILE A 105 4.21 1.43 8.70
CA ILE A 105 4.31 2.68 9.46
C ILE A 105 5.47 2.62 10.48
N SER A 106 5.59 1.52 11.23
CA SER A 106 6.52 1.43 12.34
C SER A 106 7.94 1.03 11.93
N THR A 107 8.10 0.28 10.85
CA THR A 107 9.38 -0.31 10.48
C THR A 107 9.88 0.11 9.10
N ALA A 108 9.03 0.04 8.07
CA ALA A 108 9.47 0.28 6.69
C ALA A 108 9.66 1.77 6.38
N LEU A 109 8.69 2.64 6.71
CA LEU A 109 8.80 4.07 6.42
C LEU A 109 10.01 4.75 7.08
N PRO A 110 10.36 4.48 8.35
CA PRO A 110 11.56 5.06 8.96
C PRO A 110 12.89 4.65 8.28
N ARG A 111 12.90 3.55 7.53
CA ARG A 111 14.08 3.07 6.77
C ARG A 111 14.22 3.71 5.39
N VAL A 112 13.22 4.45 4.94
CA VAL A 112 13.31 5.19 3.67
C VAL A 112 14.42 6.24 3.79
N ARG A 113 15.34 6.27 2.80
CA ARG A 113 16.40 7.27 2.75
C ARG A 113 15.80 8.68 2.68
N ASP A 114 16.32 9.60 3.52
CA ASP A 114 15.86 10.99 3.58
C ASP A 114 14.36 11.16 3.82
N PHE A 115 13.77 10.30 4.66
CA PHE A 115 12.35 10.32 4.93
C PHE A 115 11.95 11.61 5.65
N ARG A 116 11.05 12.38 5.02
CA ARG A 116 10.50 13.64 5.56
C ARG A 116 8.98 13.59 5.79
N GLY A 117 8.41 12.39 5.77
CA GLY A 117 6.97 12.17 5.79
C GLY A 117 6.41 11.80 4.43
N VAL A 118 5.17 11.31 4.43
CA VAL A 118 4.45 10.94 3.22
C VAL A 118 3.69 12.13 2.64
N PRO A 119 3.58 12.27 1.30
CA PRO A 119 2.91 13.40 0.68
C PRO A 119 1.44 13.52 1.11
N SER A 120 1.00 14.70 1.53
CA SER A 120 -0.41 14.95 1.89
C SER A 120 -1.34 15.12 0.68
N LYS A 121 -0.79 15.25 -0.54
CA LYS A 121 -1.54 15.50 -1.79
C LYS A 121 -1.84 14.25 -2.61
N SER A 122 -1.48 13.06 -2.14
CA SER A 122 -1.65 11.79 -2.88
C SER A 122 -3.01 11.12 -2.65
N PHE A 123 -4.04 11.89 -2.36
CA PHE A 123 -5.43 11.45 -2.31
C PHE A 123 -6.10 11.60 -3.67
N ASP A 124 -7.12 10.79 -3.94
CA ASP A 124 -7.84 10.74 -5.22
C ASP A 124 -9.13 11.58 -5.26
N GLY A 125 -9.45 12.35 -4.22
CA GLY A 125 -10.70 13.10 -4.07
C GLY A 125 -11.87 12.26 -3.51
N ARG A 126 -11.67 10.97 -3.29
CA ARG A 126 -12.67 10.03 -2.75
C ARG A 126 -12.20 9.28 -1.50
N GLY A 127 -11.21 9.83 -0.83
CA GLY A 127 -10.69 9.25 0.41
C GLY A 127 -9.74 8.06 0.22
N ASN A 128 -9.27 7.76 -0.97
CA ASN A 128 -8.22 6.76 -1.17
C ASN A 128 -6.85 7.44 -1.24
N TYR A 129 -5.84 6.77 -0.70
CA TYR A 129 -4.48 7.28 -0.63
C TYR A 129 -3.49 6.34 -1.31
N THR A 130 -2.61 6.88 -2.16
CA THR A 130 -1.58 6.09 -2.82
C THR A 130 -0.18 6.59 -2.46
N LEU A 131 0.66 5.68 -1.97
CA LEU A 131 2.06 5.90 -1.64
C LEU A 131 2.96 5.18 -2.65
N GLY A 132 3.83 5.91 -3.32
CA GLY A 132 4.90 5.34 -4.15
C GLY A 132 6.17 5.12 -3.32
N ILE A 133 6.68 3.90 -3.31
CA ILE A 133 7.95 3.53 -2.71
C ILE A 133 8.93 3.20 -3.83
N ARG A 134 10.09 3.84 -3.83
CA ARG A 134 11.12 3.64 -4.86
C ARG A 134 11.90 2.35 -4.67
N ASP A 135 12.05 1.92 -3.43
CA ASP A 135 12.89 0.79 -3.05
C ASP A 135 12.17 -0.13 -2.07
N HIS A 136 11.91 -1.37 -2.49
CA HIS A 136 11.25 -2.38 -1.67
C HIS A 136 12.17 -2.97 -0.58
N LEU A 137 13.47 -2.68 -0.63
CA LEU A 137 14.44 -3.13 0.39
C LEU A 137 14.25 -2.49 1.77
N ILE A 138 13.36 -1.52 1.87
CA ILE A 138 12.95 -0.95 3.17
C ILE A 138 12.23 -1.96 4.06
N PHE A 139 11.66 -3.02 3.47
CA PHE A 139 11.01 -4.08 4.22
C PHE A 139 12.04 -5.07 4.78
N PRO A 140 12.05 -5.30 6.11
CA PRO A 140 13.04 -6.16 6.75
C PRO A 140 12.92 -7.64 6.38
N GLU A 141 11.78 -8.03 5.82
CA GLU A 141 11.51 -9.40 5.38
C GLU A 141 12.30 -9.78 4.12
N ILE A 142 12.82 -8.78 3.40
CA ILE A 142 13.58 -8.98 2.17
C ILE A 142 15.06 -9.16 2.49
N ASP A 143 15.62 -10.26 2.03
CA ASP A 143 17.05 -10.52 2.10
C ASP A 143 17.78 -9.80 0.96
N ILE A 144 18.54 -8.77 1.33
CA ILE A 144 19.26 -7.90 0.39
C ILE A 144 20.23 -8.71 -0.49
N THR A 145 20.77 -9.82 0.02
CA THR A 145 21.75 -10.65 -0.71
C THR A 145 21.13 -11.42 -1.88
N LYS A 146 19.81 -11.61 -1.88
CA LYS A 146 19.06 -12.34 -2.90
C LYS A 146 18.40 -11.45 -3.95
N VAL A 147 18.48 -10.14 -3.77
CA VAL A 147 17.82 -9.17 -4.66
C VAL A 147 18.82 -8.67 -5.69
N ASP A 148 18.57 -8.95 -6.96
CA ASP A 148 19.42 -8.49 -8.05
C ASP A 148 19.28 -6.98 -8.30
N LYS A 149 18.07 -6.44 -8.16
CA LYS A 149 17.77 -5.03 -8.46
C LYS A 149 16.67 -4.50 -7.55
N SER A 150 16.84 -3.26 -7.09
CA SER A 150 15.78 -2.54 -6.40
C SER A 150 14.56 -2.32 -7.29
N LYS A 151 13.37 -2.60 -6.76
CA LYS A 151 12.09 -2.50 -7.45
C LYS A 151 11.20 -1.50 -6.74
N GLY A 152 10.56 -0.62 -7.50
CA GLY A 152 9.56 0.28 -6.98
C GLY A 152 8.21 -0.41 -6.80
N MET A 153 7.43 0.08 -5.83
CA MET A 153 6.05 -0.38 -5.62
C MET A 153 5.11 0.76 -5.29
N ASN A 154 3.85 0.59 -5.63
CA ASN A 154 2.76 1.46 -5.22
C ASN A 154 1.91 0.76 -4.16
N ILE A 155 1.63 1.46 -3.08
CA ILE A 155 0.76 0.99 -1.99
C ILE A 155 -0.47 1.89 -1.98
N THR A 156 -1.62 1.35 -2.32
CA THR A 156 -2.89 2.09 -2.33
C THR A 156 -3.74 1.65 -1.15
N ILE A 157 -4.08 2.59 -0.28
CA ILE A 157 -4.96 2.40 0.87
C ILE A 157 -6.35 2.85 0.46
N VAL A 158 -7.28 1.92 0.38
CA VAL A 158 -8.68 2.18 0.01
C VAL A 158 -9.51 2.27 1.28
N THR A 159 -10.24 3.38 1.40
CA THR A 159 -11.14 3.62 2.53
C THR A 159 -12.58 3.81 2.05
N ASN A 160 -13.52 3.76 2.98
CA ASN A 160 -14.92 4.14 2.74
C ASN A 160 -15.23 5.59 3.17
N ALA A 161 -14.20 6.41 3.34
CA ALA A 161 -14.39 7.83 3.62
C ALA A 161 -15.09 8.53 2.45
N LYS A 162 -15.90 9.54 2.77
CA LYS A 162 -16.60 10.33 1.74
C LYS A 162 -15.67 11.35 1.08
N ASP A 163 -14.78 11.91 1.87
CA ASP A 163 -13.89 13.01 1.51
C ASP A 163 -12.45 12.70 1.90
N ASP A 164 -11.50 13.35 1.24
CA ASP A 164 -10.07 13.21 1.53
C ASP A 164 -9.69 13.67 2.93
N ASP A 165 -10.42 14.63 3.51
CA ASP A 165 -10.14 15.14 4.85
C ASP A 165 -10.45 14.10 5.93
N GLN A 166 -11.55 13.36 5.76
CA GLN A 166 -11.90 12.24 6.65
C GLN A 166 -10.86 11.12 6.55
N ALA A 167 -10.43 10.78 5.33
CA ALA A 167 -9.41 9.76 5.10
C ALA A 167 -8.04 10.20 5.66
N ARG A 168 -7.67 11.45 5.47
CA ARG A 168 -6.42 12.02 6.02
C ARG A 168 -6.41 11.98 7.54
N PHE A 169 -7.52 12.34 8.17
CA PHE A 169 -7.66 12.26 9.62
C PHE A 169 -7.55 10.82 10.10
N LEU A 170 -8.25 9.87 9.46
CA LEU A 170 -8.17 8.44 9.76
C LEU A 170 -6.73 7.92 9.69
N LEU A 171 -6.03 8.16 8.59
CA LEU A 171 -4.67 7.67 8.39
C LEU A 171 -3.66 8.32 9.36
N ARG A 172 -3.83 9.60 9.68
CA ARG A 172 -3.00 10.29 10.67
C ARG A 172 -3.19 9.72 12.07
N GLU A 173 -4.41 9.47 12.50
CA GLU A 173 -4.69 8.87 13.82
C GLU A 173 -4.20 7.42 13.93
N LEU A 174 -4.16 6.69 12.82
CA LEU A 174 -3.52 5.36 12.77
C LEU A 174 -2.00 5.44 12.86
N GLY A 175 -1.41 6.62 12.61
CA GLY A 175 0.02 6.86 12.76
C GLY A 175 0.79 7.09 11.46
N LEU A 176 0.11 7.28 10.33
CA LEU A 176 0.79 7.59 9.06
C LEU A 176 1.43 8.99 9.14
N PRO A 177 2.77 9.11 8.98
CA PRO A 177 3.49 10.36 9.16
C PRO A 177 3.40 11.24 7.91
N PHE A 178 2.40 12.10 7.84
CA PHE A 178 2.29 13.09 6.75
C PHE A 178 3.33 14.20 6.90
N THR A 179 3.83 14.68 5.76
CA THR A 179 4.71 15.85 5.71
C THR A 179 3.95 17.07 6.26
N LYS A 180 4.57 17.80 7.19
CA LYS A 180 4.05 19.09 7.64
C LYS A 180 4.07 20.05 6.45
N GLN A 181 2.94 20.67 6.17
CA GLN A 181 2.85 21.78 5.21
C GLN A 181 3.53 23.02 5.76
#